data_6ed49d401c3ccd66638d2a6b7a9d2026
#
_entry.id   6ed49d401c3ccd66638d2a6b7a9d2026
#
_cell.length_a   1.000
_cell.length_b   1.000
_cell.length_c   1.000
_cell.angle_alpha   90.00
_cell.angle_beta   90.00
_cell.angle_gamma   90.00
#
_symmetry.space_group_name_H-M   'P 1'
#
loop_
_entity.id
_entity.type
_entity.pdbx_description
1 polymer ?
#
loop_
_entity_poly.entity_id
_entity_poly.type
_entity_poly.pdbx_seq_one_letter_code
_entity_poly.pdbx_strand_id
1 'polypeptide(L)'
;VYYIVKEDGIFKIALDTFWENDECIGVFKMSEWDNEKILWGKCGIWHSPDEIHFCKMESHRDFLYGTFQVPSKEYGKKDTLFAIYILKNRVIILSDDDNVDKNIVRISGKAVTKDYSIERFIYDFFASFIEEDLLFLQKIEHKITEIEEDIMKEQSDKFNIGLLRLKKIIARFYHYYTQLAETGDELAGNEEEFFSDDIVELFKMYSEKMTRLAQETQILREYAMQVQDVYQSEIEIHQNDVM
;
A
#
# COMPACT_ATOMS: atom_id res chain seq x y z
N VAL A 1 -14.00 1.67 -14.86
CA VAL A 1 -13.05 1.24 -15.91
C VAL A 1 -12.87 -0.27 -15.81
N TYR A 2 -12.78 -0.99 -16.97
CA TYR A 2 -12.80 -2.46 -16.97
C TYR A 2 -11.66 -3.02 -17.81
N TYR A 3 -11.13 -4.16 -17.39
CA TYR A 3 -10.03 -4.85 -18.05
C TYR A 3 -10.29 -6.35 -18.08
N ILE A 4 -9.73 -7.02 -19.08
CA ILE A 4 -9.61 -8.48 -19.16
C ILE A 4 -8.12 -8.87 -19.05
N VAL A 5 -7.85 -9.90 -18.28
CA VAL A 5 -6.54 -10.51 -18.17
C VAL A 5 -6.47 -11.65 -19.18
N LYS A 6 -5.39 -11.73 -19.93
CA LYS A 6 -5.08 -12.81 -20.87
C LYS A 6 -3.62 -13.23 -20.70
N GLU A 7 -3.28 -14.38 -21.22
CA GLU A 7 -1.90 -14.92 -21.18
C GLU A 7 -0.82 -13.95 -21.67
N ASP A 8 -1.19 -13.00 -22.55
CA ASP A 8 -0.29 -12.01 -23.14
C ASP A 8 -0.40 -10.60 -22.54
N GLY A 9 -1.25 -10.39 -21.52
CA GLY A 9 -1.34 -9.12 -20.80
C GLY A 9 -2.74 -8.72 -20.33
N ILE A 10 -2.88 -7.42 -20.03
CA ILE A 10 -4.10 -6.80 -19.50
C ILE A 10 -4.63 -5.81 -20.53
N PHE A 11 -5.89 -5.96 -20.93
CA PHE A 11 -6.52 -5.18 -21.99
C PHE A 11 -7.78 -4.49 -21.50
N LYS A 12 -7.96 -3.22 -21.86
CA LYS A 12 -9.15 -2.45 -21.54
C LYS A 12 -10.35 -2.95 -22.34
N ILE A 13 -11.50 -3.10 -21.68
CA ILE A 13 -12.74 -3.61 -22.26
C ILE A 13 -13.95 -2.73 -21.92
N ALA A 14 -15.08 -2.99 -22.55
CA ALA A 14 -16.37 -2.39 -22.21
C ALA A 14 -17.04 -3.10 -21.02
N LEU A 15 -18.02 -2.44 -20.38
CA LEU A 15 -18.76 -3.00 -19.25
C LEU A 15 -19.50 -4.30 -19.59
N ASP A 16 -20.12 -4.37 -20.77
CA ASP A 16 -20.84 -5.58 -21.18
C ASP A 16 -19.88 -6.77 -21.29
N THR A 17 -18.70 -6.56 -21.90
CA THR A 17 -17.65 -7.57 -22.01
C THR A 17 -17.13 -8.02 -20.64
N PHE A 18 -17.05 -7.11 -19.65
CA PHE A 18 -16.64 -7.44 -18.28
C PHE A 18 -17.60 -8.45 -17.63
N TRP A 19 -18.92 -8.36 -17.90
CA TRP A 19 -19.90 -9.28 -17.33
C TRP A 19 -19.96 -10.63 -18.05
N GLU A 20 -19.60 -10.68 -19.32
CA GLU A 20 -19.67 -11.87 -20.17
C GLU A 20 -18.43 -12.77 -20.09
N ASN A 21 -17.32 -12.24 -19.56
CA ASN A 21 -16.05 -12.96 -19.54
C ASN A 21 -15.55 -13.21 -18.10
N ASP A 22 -14.71 -14.23 -17.96
CA ASP A 22 -13.91 -14.52 -16.81
C ASP A 22 -12.58 -13.76 -16.85
N GLU A 23 -11.80 -13.82 -15.76
CA GLU A 23 -10.51 -13.16 -15.60
C GLU A 23 -10.55 -11.64 -15.87
N CYS A 24 -11.55 -11.01 -15.31
CA CYS A 24 -11.78 -9.58 -15.50
C CYS A 24 -11.52 -8.76 -14.23
N ILE A 25 -11.06 -7.52 -14.45
CA ILE A 25 -10.84 -6.53 -13.41
C ILE A 25 -11.80 -5.37 -13.63
N GLY A 26 -12.59 -5.03 -12.62
CA GLY A 26 -13.50 -3.88 -12.64
C GLY A 26 -13.06 -2.84 -11.62
N VAL A 27 -12.84 -1.59 -12.05
CA VAL A 27 -12.64 -0.44 -11.17
C VAL A 27 -13.91 0.40 -11.22
N PHE A 28 -14.58 0.50 -10.07
CA PHE A 28 -15.81 1.25 -9.89
C PHE A 28 -15.57 2.39 -8.90
N LYS A 29 -16.36 3.46 -9.02
CA LYS A 29 -16.43 4.47 -7.97
C LYS A 29 -17.27 3.96 -6.81
N MET A 30 -16.99 4.42 -5.59
CA MET A 30 -17.78 4.08 -4.41
C MET A 30 -19.27 4.38 -4.62
N SER A 31 -19.60 5.56 -5.15
CA SER A 31 -20.98 5.97 -5.44
C SER A 31 -21.67 5.11 -6.51
N GLU A 32 -20.95 4.61 -7.50
CA GLU A 32 -21.49 3.68 -8.50
C GLU A 32 -21.85 2.34 -7.87
N TRP A 33 -20.98 1.84 -7.00
CA TRP A 33 -21.18 0.57 -6.31
C TRP A 33 -22.40 0.62 -5.37
N ASP A 34 -22.52 1.67 -4.56
CA ASP A 34 -23.63 1.82 -3.59
C ASP A 34 -25.01 1.92 -4.26
N ASN A 35 -25.07 2.50 -5.46
CA ASN A 35 -26.32 2.66 -6.19
C ASN A 35 -26.76 1.40 -6.95
N GLU A 36 -25.84 0.47 -7.22
CA GLU A 36 -26.10 -0.69 -8.06
C GLU A 36 -26.07 -2.03 -7.28
N LYS A 37 -26.98 -2.21 -6.33
CA LYS A 37 -27.14 -3.49 -5.59
C LYS A 37 -27.31 -4.72 -6.49
N ILE A 38 -27.74 -4.52 -7.75
CA ILE A 38 -27.83 -5.57 -8.76
C ILE A 38 -26.42 -6.11 -9.11
N LEU A 39 -25.39 -5.27 -9.08
CA LEU A 39 -24.00 -5.68 -9.33
C LEU A 39 -23.47 -6.61 -8.23
N TRP A 40 -23.85 -6.36 -6.98
CA TRP A 40 -23.44 -7.20 -5.85
C TRP A 40 -23.96 -8.63 -6.02
N GLY A 41 -25.26 -8.75 -6.38
CA GLY A 41 -25.87 -10.07 -6.63
C GLY A 41 -25.25 -10.83 -7.80
N LYS A 42 -24.81 -10.13 -8.88
CA LYS A 42 -24.13 -10.75 -10.02
C LYS A 42 -22.75 -11.32 -9.65
N CYS A 43 -22.09 -10.73 -8.64
CA CYS A 43 -20.78 -11.14 -8.15
C CYS A 43 -20.85 -12.10 -6.97
N GLY A 44 -22.03 -12.39 -6.43
CA GLY A 44 -22.18 -13.14 -5.18
C GLY A 44 -21.72 -12.37 -3.93
N ILE A 45 -21.49 -11.07 -4.07
CA ILE A 45 -21.06 -10.20 -2.97
C ILE A 45 -22.31 -9.73 -2.23
N TRP A 46 -22.31 -9.88 -0.90
CA TRP A 46 -23.42 -9.49 -0.02
C TRP A 46 -22.99 -8.44 1.04
N HIS A 47 -21.73 -8.01 0.99
CA HIS A 47 -21.10 -7.11 1.94
C HIS A 47 -20.85 -5.74 1.28
N SER A 48 -21.25 -4.67 1.96
CA SER A 48 -20.89 -3.29 1.58
C SER A 48 -19.50 -2.94 2.08
N PRO A 49 -18.70 -2.18 1.34
CA PRO A 49 -17.38 -1.78 1.81
C PRO A 49 -17.49 -0.93 3.10
N ASP A 50 -16.59 -1.19 4.04
CA ASP A 50 -16.42 -0.36 5.23
C ASP A 50 -15.80 0.99 4.87
N GLU A 51 -15.89 1.97 5.78
CA GLU A 51 -15.05 3.17 5.68
C GLU A 51 -13.57 2.78 5.73
N ILE A 52 -12.78 3.35 4.81
CA ILE A 52 -11.38 2.99 4.62
C ILE A 52 -10.50 3.83 5.54
N HIS A 53 -9.97 3.20 6.60
CA HIS A 53 -9.08 3.84 7.57
C HIS A 53 -7.73 3.15 7.74
N PHE A 54 -7.60 1.90 7.26
CA PHE A 54 -6.40 1.07 7.39
C PHE A 54 -6.38 -0.02 6.33
N CYS A 55 -5.25 -0.73 6.23
CA CYS A 55 -5.14 -1.90 5.37
C CYS A 55 -5.57 -3.14 6.14
N LYS A 56 -6.49 -3.91 5.55
CA LYS A 56 -6.90 -5.22 6.03
C LYS A 56 -7.27 -6.13 4.86
N MET A 57 -7.21 -7.44 5.08
CA MET A 57 -7.78 -8.47 4.22
C MET A 57 -8.56 -9.45 5.07
N GLU A 58 -9.71 -9.88 4.60
CA GLU A 58 -10.59 -10.82 5.27
C GLU A 58 -10.98 -11.92 4.28
N SER A 59 -10.86 -13.18 4.70
CA SER A 59 -11.27 -14.33 3.92
C SER A 59 -12.75 -14.65 4.18
N HIS A 60 -13.53 -14.72 3.10
CA HIS A 60 -14.90 -15.19 3.09
C HIS A 60 -15.00 -16.38 2.14
N ARG A 61 -15.98 -17.25 2.35
CA ARG A 61 -16.15 -18.46 1.57
C ARG A 61 -16.13 -18.28 0.05
N ASP A 62 -16.74 -17.20 -0.45
CA ASP A 62 -16.94 -16.98 -1.89
C ASP A 62 -16.08 -15.84 -2.46
N PHE A 63 -15.42 -15.05 -1.61
CA PHE A 63 -14.55 -13.94 -1.99
C PHE A 63 -13.61 -13.54 -0.86
N LEU A 64 -12.48 -12.93 -1.21
CA LEU A 64 -11.64 -12.18 -0.26
C LEU A 64 -12.03 -10.70 -0.35
N TYR A 65 -12.10 -10.03 0.80
CA TYR A 65 -12.42 -8.62 0.90
C TYR A 65 -11.31 -7.86 1.63
N GLY A 66 -10.92 -6.71 1.11
CA GLY A 66 -9.93 -5.87 1.80
C GLY A 66 -10.17 -4.38 1.60
N THR A 67 -9.70 -3.60 2.56
CA THR A 67 -9.61 -2.14 2.48
C THR A 67 -8.16 -1.70 2.58
N PHE A 68 -7.79 -0.65 1.86
CA PHE A 68 -6.41 -0.18 1.79
C PHE A 68 -6.34 1.34 1.83
N GLN A 69 -5.56 1.84 2.78
CA GLN A 69 -5.12 3.22 2.83
C GLN A 69 -3.61 3.26 2.57
N VAL A 70 -3.22 3.53 1.33
CA VAL A 70 -1.82 3.64 0.92
C VAL A 70 -1.32 5.05 1.20
N PRO A 71 -0.37 5.23 2.13
CA PRO A 71 0.11 6.55 2.49
C PRO A 71 0.86 7.23 1.34
N SER A 72 0.55 8.51 1.11
CA SER A 72 1.32 9.29 0.15
C SER A 72 2.76 9.49 0.63
N LYS A 73 3.72 9.26 -0.28
CA LYS A 73 5.15 9.54 -0.07
C LYS A 73 5.48 11.04 -0.17
N GLU A 74 4.54 11.84 -0.69
CA GLU A 74 4.68 13.28 -0.83
C GLU A 74 3.91 14.00 0.30
N TYR A 75 4.60 14.94 0.96
CA TYR A 75 4.01 15.71 2.04
C TYR A 75 2.82 16.55 1.54
N GLY A 76 1.69 16.47 2.27
CA GLY A 76 0.47 17.22 1.96
C GLY A 76 -0.40 16.64 0.84
N LYS A 77 0.02 15.58 0.18
CA LYS A 77 -0.85 14.84 -0.74
C LYS A 77 -1.75 13.86 0.02
N LYS A 78 -2.91 13.59 -0.57
CA LYS A 78 -3.87 12.60 -0.04
C LYS A 78 -3.35 11.18 -0.24
N ASP A 79 -3.77 10.31 0.66
CA ASP A 79 -3.58 8.86 0.54
C ASP A 79 -4.42 8.29 -0.59
N THR A 80 -3.96 7.21 -1.18
CA THR A 80 -4.78 6.42 -2.09
C THR A 80 -5.64 5.46 -1.28
N LEU A 81 -6.95 5.57 -1.46
CA LEU A 81 -7.95 4.75 -0.76
C LEU A 81 -8.65 3.84 -1.75
N PHE A 82 -8.73 2.56 -1.43
CA PHE A 82 -9.53 1.61 -2.19
C PHE A 82 -10.02 0.44 -1.35
N ALA A 83 -11.15 -0.15 -1.75
CA ALA A 83 -11.57 -1.46 -1.31
C ALA A 83 -11.42 -2.46 -2.47
N ILE A 84 -11.19 -3.72 -2.15
CA ILE A 84 -11.01 -4.78 -3.15
C ILE A 84 -11.81 -6.02 -2.77
N TYR A 85 -12.47 -6.59 -3.76
CA TYR A 85 -13.06 -7.93 -3.69
C TYR A 85 -12.35 -8.81 -4.71
N ILE A 86 -11.82 -9.93 -4.23
CA ILE A 86 -11.15 -10.94 -5.04
C ILE A 86 -12.06 -12.15 -5.09
N LEU A 87 -12.54 -12.49 -6.26
CA LEU A 87 -13.30 -13.70 -6.56
C LEU A 87 -12.40 -14.65 -7.36
N LYS A 88 -12.79 -15.92 -7.49
CA LYS A 88 -11.97 -16.93 -8.20
C LYS A 88 -11.56 -16.54 -9.62
N ASN A 89 -12.39 -15.78 -10.33
CA ASN A 89 -12.18 -15.40 -11.73
C ASN A 89 -12.38 -13.90 -11.99
N ARG A 90 -12.46 -13.07 -10.95
CA ARG A 90 -12.75 -11.65 -11.09
C ARG A 90 -12.21 -10.84 -9.93
N VAL A 91 -11.74 -9.64 -10.23
CA VAL A 91 -11.33 -8.66 -9.22
C VAL A 91 -12.17 -7.42 -9.37
N ILE A 92 -12.72 -6.92 -8.25
CA ILE A 92 -13.50 -5.68 -8.21
C ILE A 92 -12.77 -4.73 -7.25
N ILE A 93 -12.42 -3.56 -7.76
CA ILE A 93 -11.75 -2.52 -6.99
C ILE A 93 -12.68 -1.31 -6.92
N LEU A 94 -12.90 -0.81 -5.72
CA LEU A 94 -13.72 0.37 -5.45
C LEU A 94 -12.80 1.51 -5.04
N SER A 95 -12.76 2.57 -5.83
CA SER A 95 -11.95 3.74 -5.52
C SER A 95 -12.46 4.97 -6.25
N ASP A 96 -12.43 6.11 -5.55
CA ASP A 96 -12.62 7.44 -6.16
C ASP A 96 -11.28 8.09 -6.55
N ASP A 97 -10.16 7.39 -6.35
CA ASP A 97 -8.81 7.87 -6.64
C ASP A 97 -8.29 7.32 -7.99
N ASP A 98 -7.94 8.22 -8.90
CA ASP A 98 -7.38 7.89 -10.22
C ASP A 98 -6.01 7.15 -10.14
N ASN A 99 -5.35 7.14 -8.98
CA ASN A 99 -4.07 6.44 -8.80
C ASN A 99 -4.22 4.93 -8.92
N VAL A 100 -5.36 4.37 -8.57
CA VAL A 100 -5.66 2.93 -8.74
C VAL A 100 -5.64 2.56 -10.22
N ASP A 101 -6.34 3.32 -11.06
CA ASP A 101 -6.39 3.07 -12.52
C ASP A 101 -5.00 3.25 -13.15
N LYS A 102 -4.27 4.32 -12.78
CA LYS A 102 -2.88 4.54 -13.22
C LYS A 102 -1.96 3.38 -12.86
N ASN A 103 -2.17 2.77 -11.69
CA ASN A 103 -1.39 1.63 -11.24
C ASN A 103 -1.65 0.39 -12.10
N ILE A 104 -2.92 0.11 -12.43
CA ILE A 104 -3.30 -0.98 -13.34
C ILE A 104 -2.69 -0.76 -14.72
N VAL A 105 -2.77 0.46 -15.27
CA VAL A 105 -2.14 0.80 -16.56
C VAL A 105 -0.62 0.58 -16.51
N ARG A 106 0.04 0.93 -15.40
CA ARG A 106 1.49 0.69 -15.23
C ARG A 106 1.82 -0.81 -15.20
N ILE A 107 1.02 -1.62 -14.54
CA ILE A 107 1.16 -3.08 -14.51
C ILE A 107 0.95 -3.65 -15.91
N SER A 108 -0.08 -3.21 -16.63
CA SER A 108 -0.36 -3.68 -18.00
C SER A 108 0.81 -3.43 -18.96
N GLY A 109 1.54 -2.33 -18.79
CA GLY A 109 2.75 -2.04 -19.57
C GLY A 109 3.94 -2.96 -19.26
N LYS A 110 3.94 -3.64 -18.11
CA LYS A 110 4.98 -4.58 -17.67
C LYS A 110 4.60 -6.05 -17.89
N ALA A 111 3.31 -6.36 -18.01
CA ALA A 111 2.76 -7.71 -18.14
C ALA A 111 2.96 -8.29 -19.54
N VAL A 112 4.20 -8.52 -19.92
CA VAL A 112 4.58 -9.11 -21.23
C VAL A 112 5.17 -10.51 -21.03
N THR A 113 4.71 -11.24 -20.01
CA THR A 113 5.15 -12.62 -19.75
C THR A 113 4.13 -13.61 -20.32
N LYS A 114 4.62 -14.74 -20.85
CA LYS A 114 3.74 -15.87 -21.18
C LYS A 114 3.06 -16.38 -19.92
N ASP A 115 1.81 -16.80 -20.07
CA ASP A 115 0.98 -17.38 -18.99
C ASP A 115 0.62 -16.38 -17.87
N TYR A 116 0.31 -15.12 -18.22
CA TYR A 116 -0.17 -14.13 -17.27
C TYR A 116 -1.61 -14.44 -16.85
N SER A 117 -1.88 -14.44 -15.55
CA SER A 117 -3.17 -14.80 -14.96
C SER A 117 -3.74 -13.70 -14.08
N ILE A 118 -5.03 -13.81 -13.73
CA ILE A 118 -5.66 -12.88 -12.78
C ILE A 118 -5.04 -13.00 -11.38
N GLU A 119 -4.62 -14.19 -10.97
CA GLU A 119 -3.90 -14.41 -9.70
C GLU A 119 -2.56 -13.65 -9.70
N ARG A 120 -1.83 -13.72 -10.82
CA ARG A 120 -0.58 -12.97 -10.98
C ARG A 120 -0.83 -11.46 -10.95
N PHE A 121 -1.91 -10.99 -11.59
CA PHE A 121 -2.31 -9.59 -11.52
C PHE A 121 -2.54 -9.14 -10.08
N ILE A 122 -3.22 -9.95 -9.26
CA ILE A 122 -3.50 -9.61 -7.85
C ILE A 122 -2.19 -9.39 -7.09
N TYR A 123 -1.23 -10.30 -7.23
CA TYR A 123 0.08 -10.14 -6.63
C TYR A 123 0.79 -8.86 -7.14
N ASP A 124 0.86 -8.66 -8.45
CA ASP A 124 1.52 -7.51 -9.05
C ASP A 124 0.85 -6.19 -8.65
N PHE A 125 -0.48 -6.19 -8.44
CA PHE A 125 -1.24 -5.04 -7.97
C PHE A 125 -0.79 -4.62 -6.57
N PHE A 126 -0.71 -5.53 -5.61
CA PHE A 126 -0.21 -5.23 -4.26
C PHE A 126 1.28 -4.86 -4.29
N ALA A 127 2.09 -5.59 -5.01
CA ALA A 127 3.53 -5.34 -5.12
C ALA A 127 3.84 -3.96 -5.72
N SER A 128 2.98 -3.46 -6.61
CA SER A 128 3.19 -2.19 -7.31
C SER A 128 3.15 -0.96 -6.38
N PHE A 129 2.42 -1.00 -5.27
CA PHE A 129 2.34 0.11 -4.32
C PHE A 129 3.61 0.31 -3.52
N ILE A 130 4.42 -0.76 -3.37
CA ILE A 130 5.63 -0.78 -2.53
C ILE A 130 6.94 -0.83 -3.34
N GLU A 131 6.85 -0.72 -4.66
CA GLU A 131 8.00 -0.89 -5.55
C GLU A 131 9.16 0.07 -5.23
N GLU A 132 8.85 1.32 -4.84
CA GLU A 132 9.82 2.38 -4.55
C GLU A 132 10.00 2.65 -3.05
N ASP A 133 9.46 1.82 -2.17
CA ASP A 133 9.41 2.12 -0.74
C ASP A 133 10.78 2.07 -0.08
N LEU A 134 11.65 1.16 -0.48
CA LEU A 134 13.02 1.13 0.03
C LEU A 134 13.78 2.43 -0.31
N LEU A 135 13.64 2.92 -1.54
CA LEU A 135 14.24 4.20 -1.94
C LEU A 135 13.63 5.38 -1.17
N PHE A 136 12.35 5.30 -0.85
CA PHE A 136 11.67 6.31 -0.03
C PHE A 136 12.22 6.32 1.41
N LEU A 137 12.43 5.15 2.03
CA LEU A 137 13.02 5.05 3.37
C LEU A 137 14.46 5.58 3.41
N GLN A 138 15.26 5.30 2.39
CA GLN A 138 16.61 5.88 2.26
C GLN A 138 16.58 7.43 2.19
N LYS A 139 15.60 8.00 1.50
CA LYS A 139 15.42 9.47 1.49
C LYS A 139 15.03 10.03 2.86
N ILE A 140 14.28 9.29 3.66
CA ILE A 140 13.95 9.67 5.04
C ILE A 140 15.21 9.63 5.90
N GLU A 141 16.01 8.57 5.80
CA GLU A 141 17.29 8.44 6.50
C GLU A 141 18.20 9.64 6.21
N HIS A 142 18.38 9.95 4.92
CA HIS A 142 19.21 11.10 4.52
C HIS A 142 18.72 12.42 5.11
N LYS A 143 17.40 12.64 5.18
CA LYS A 143 16.84 13.84 5.84
C LYS A 143 17.09 13.89 7.35
N ILE A 144 17.11 12.74 8.03
CA ILE A 144 17.47 12.70 9.46
C ILE A 144 18.94 13.09 9.62
N THR A 145 19.82 12.54 8.77
CA THR A 145 21.27 12.89 8.78
C THR A 145 21.50 14.37 8.49
N GLU A 146 20.82 14.96 7.52
CA GLU A 146 20.89 16.42 7.26
C GLU A 146 20.52 17.23 8.50
N ILE A 147 19.45 16.85 9.21
CA ILE A 147 19.05 17.54 10.46
C ILE A 147 20.11 17.38 11.54
N GLU A 148 20.71 16.19 11.70
CA GLU A 148 21.78 15.94 12.67
C GLU A 148 23.02 16.82 12.40
N GLU A 149 23.45 16.89 11.12
CA GLU A 149 24.57 17.74 10.72
C GLU A 149 24.30 19.23 10.97
N ASP A 150 23.08 19.68 10.73
CA ASP A 150 22.69 21.06 10.93
C ASP A 150 22.64 21.42 12.43
N ILE A 151 22.19 20.52 13.29
CA ILE A 151 22.27 20.69 14.76
C ILE A 151 23.71 20.92 15.18
N MET A 152 24.65 20.09 14.72
CA MET A 152 26.07 20.22 15.05
C MET A 152 26.72 21.53 14.54
N LYS A 153 26.12 22.19 13.55
CA LYS A 153 26.58 23.48 12.99
C LYS A 153 25.88 24.70 13.61
N GLU A 154 25.06 24.51 14.64
CA GLU A 154 24.26 25.55 15.32
C GLU A 154 23.36 26.41 14.40
N GLN A 155 22.86 25.83 13.31
CA GLN A 155 22.30 26.62 12.23
C GLN A 155 20.79 26.91 12.27
N SER A 156 19.97 26.42 13.20
CA SER A 156 18.52 26.76 13.14
C SER A 156 17.62 26.33 14.32
N ASP A 157 16.67 27.21 14.69
CA ASP A 157 15.55 26.96 15.61
C ASP A 157 14.43 26.06 15.02
N LYS A 158 14.56 25.61 13.77
CA LYS A 158 13.50 24.89 13.04
C LYS A 158 13.63 23.36 13.06
N PHE A 159 14.67 22.81 13.68
CA PHE A 159 14.94 21.37 13.72
C PHE A 159 13.80 20.56 14.33
N ASN A 160 13.24 21.00 15.43
CA ASN A 160 12.15 20.30 16.10
C ASN A 160 10.93 20.06 15.20
N ILE A 161 10.60 21.02 14.34
CA ILE A 161 9.45 20.89 13.43
C ILE A 161 9.78 19.88 12.33
N GLY A 162 10.98 19.91 11.77
CA GLY A 162 11.44 18.97 10.75
C GLY A 162 11.46 17.54 11.28
N LEU A 163 12.11 17.34 12.43
CA LEU A 163 12.22 16.04 13.06
C LEU A 163 10.86 15.47 13.48
N LEU A 164 9.97 16.30 14.04
CA LEU A 164 8.60 15.88 14.39
C LEU A 164 7.81 15.42 13.16
N ARG A 165 7.98 16.10 12.02
CA ARG A 165 7.34 15.68 10.75
C ARG A 165 7.86 14.34 10.28
N LEU A 166 9.18 14.11 10.31
CA LEU A 166 9.79 12.84 9.94
C LEU A 166 9.31 11.71 10.86
N LYS A 167 9.29 11.92 12.17
CA LYS A 167 8.77 10.94 13.14
C LYS A 167 7.31 10.53 12.85
N LYS A 168 6.45 11.49 12.47
CA LYS A 168 5.07 11.19 12.07
C LYS A 168 5.00 10.36 10.78
N ILE A 169 5.83 10.68 9.78
CA ILE A 169 5.91 9.92 8.54
C ILE A 169 6.38 8.49 8.83
N ILE A 170 7.47 8.33 9.59
CA ILE A 170 8.03 7.02 9.96
C ILE A 170 6.99 6.17 10.68
N ALA A 171 6.32 6.71 11.69
CA ALA A 171 5.28 5.98 12.43
C ALA A 171 4.13 5.52 11.52
N ARG A 172 3.71 6.37 10.58
CA ARG A 172 2.66 6.07 9.62
C ARG A 172 3.04 4.94 8.66
N PHE A 173 4.27 4.97 8.13
CA PHE A 173 4.77 3.90 7.26
C PHE A 173 5.05 2.61 8.02
N TYR A 174 5.46 2.67 9.28
CA TYR A 174 5.55 1.50 10.15
C TYR A 174 4.21 0.76 10.26
N HIS A 175 3.13 1.49 10.59
CA HIS A 175 1.79 0.90 10.66
C HIS A 175 1.33 0.34 9.31
N TYR A 176 1.60 1.07 8.23
CA TYR A 176 1.26 0.63 6.88
C TYR A 176 1.94 -0.69 6.52
N TYR A 177 3.24 -0.82 6.71
CA TYR A 177 3.95 -2.07 6.42
C TYR A 177 3.56 -3.22 7.32
N THR A 178 3.27 -2.97 8.60
CA THR A 178 2.76 -4.00 9.51
C THR A 178 1.42 -4.54 9.02
N GLN A 179 0.49 -3.68 8.65
CA GLN A 179 -0.81 -4.10 8.11
C GLN A 179 -0.68 -4.81 6.76
N LEU A 180 0.26 -4.40 5.91
CA LEU A 180 0.52 -5.12 4.66
C LEU A 180 1.16 -6.49 4.89
N ALA A 181 1.99 -6.66 5.91
CA ALA A 181 2.51 -7.98 6.28
C ALA A 181 1.37 -8.91 6.71
N GLU A 182 0.46 -8.45 7.57
CA GLU A 182 -0.74 -9.18 7.95
C GLU A 182 -1.62 -9.53 6.74
N THR A 183 -1.78 -8.57 5.80
CA THR A 183 -2.47 -8.82 4.53
C THR A 183 -1.79 -9.91 3.69
N GLY A 184 -0.46 -9.88 3.60
CA GLY A 184 0.31 -10.90 2.89
C GLY A 184 0.16 -12.27 3.50
N ASP A 185 0.15 -12.37 4.84
CA ASP A 185 -0.05 -13.62 5.57
C ASP A 185 -1.47 -14.19 5.35
N GLU A 186 -2.50 -13.33 5.36
CA GLU A 186 -3.88 -13.74 5.08
C GLU A 186 -4.02 -14.29 3.65
N LEU A 187 -3.46 -13.60 2.65
CA LEU A 187 -3.47 -14.06 1.26
C LEU A 187 -2.66 -15.34 1.06
N ALA A 188 -1.54 -15.50 1.78
CA ALA A 188 -0.71 -16.70 1.75
C ALA A 188 -1.36 -17.88 2.49
N GLY A 189 -2.23 -17.61 3.47
CA GLY A 189 -3.01 -18.63 4.18
C GLY A 189 -3.92 -19.44 3.25
N ASN A 190 -4.50 -18.76 2.23
CA ASN A 190 -5.25 -19.37 1.12
C ASN A 190 -6.29 -20.41 1.56
N GLU A 191 -6.98 -20.18 2.69
CA GLU A 191 -7.89 -21.14 3.32
C GLU A 191 -9.00 -21.64 2.39
N GLU A 192 -9.47 -20.81 1.47
CA GLU A 192 -10.55 -21.12 0.53
C GLU A 192 -10.04 -21.46 -0.89
N GLU A 193 -8.75 -21.74 -1.03
CA GLU A 193 -8.10 -22.16 -2.30
C GLU A 193 -8.35 -21.16 -3.47
N PHE A 194 -8.15 -19.86 -3.21
CA PHE A 194 -8.26 -18.81 -4.22
C PHE A 194 -7.05 -18.74 -5.15
N PHE A 195 -5.88 -19.18 -4.67
CA PHE A 195 -4.62 -19.03 -5.37
C PHE A 195 -3.91 -20.37 -5.58
N SER A 196 -3.18 -20.47 -6.67
CA SER A 196 -2.24 -21.55 -6.93
C SER A 196 -1.04 -21.49 -5.98
N ASP A 197 -0.37 -22.64 -5.78
CA ASP A 197 0.78 -22.76 -4.87
C ASP A 197 1.90 -21.76 -5.21
N ASP A 198 2.15 -21.48 -6.49
CA ASP A 198 3.15 -20.51 -6.94
C ASP A 198 2.80 -19.08 -6.48
N ILE A 199 1.54 -18.71 -6.52
CA ILE A 199 1.06 -17.39 -6.09
C ILE A 199 1.06 -17.29 -4.56
N VAL A 200 0.70 -18.35 -3.87
CA VAL A 200 0.81 -18.45 -2.40
C VAL A 200 2.25 -18.17 -1.95
N GLU A 201 3.23 -18.77 -2.63
CA GLU A 201 4.64 -18.54 -2.31
C GLU A 201 5.06 -17.08 -2.54
N LEU A 202 4.54 -16.44 -3.59
CA LEU A 202 4.77 -15.00 -3.83
C LEU A 202 4.18 -14.13 -2.71
N PHE A 203 3.01 -14.48 -2.16
CA PHE A 203 2.43 -13.73 -1.03
C PHE A 203 3.21 -13.93 0.28
N LYS A 204 3.78 -15.10 0.52
CA LYS A 204 4.73 -15.31 1.64
C LYS A 204 5.94 -14.39 1.51
N MET A 205 6.55 -14.35 0.33
CA MET A 205 7.68 -13.44 0.06
C MET A 205 7.27 -11.96 0.19
N TYR A 206 6.03 -11.62 -0.16
CA TYR A 206 5.48 -10.28 0.03
C TYR A 206 5.39 -9.93 1.52
N SER A 207 4.79 -10.80 2.35
CA SER A 207 4.68 -10.61 3.80
C SER A 207 6.06 -10.44 4.44
N GLU A 208 7.04 -11.28 4.09
CA GLU A 208 8.42 -11.16 4.58
C GLU A 208 9.06 -9.82 4.18
N LYS A 209 8.81 -9.35 2.95
CA LYS A 209 9.30 -8.05 2.49
C LYS A 209 8.67 -6.91 3.29
N MET A 210 7.37 -6.97 3.58
CA MET A 210 6.68 -5.97 4.40
C MET A 210 7.22 -5.95 5.82
N THR A 211 7.46 -7.10 6.42
CA THR A 211 8.08 -7.24 7.74
C THR A 211 9.46 -6.57 7.78
N ARG A 212 10.28 -6.77 6.74
CA ARG A 212 11.59 -6.08 6.63
C ARG A 212 11.44 -4.57 6.51
N LEU A 213 10.50 -4.06 5.70
CA LEU A 213 10.26 -2.62 5.60
C LEU A 213 9.75 -2.02 6.92
N ALA A 214 8.93 -2.75 7.69
CA ALA A 214 8.53 -2.33 9.02
C ALA A 214 9.73 -2.25 9.98
N GLN A 215 10.65 -3.22 9.93
CA GLN A 215 11.89 -3.20 10.71
C GLN A 215 12.79 -2.01 10.33
N GLU A 216 12.95 -1.71 9.05
CA GLU A 216 13.69 -0.53 8.59
C GLU A 216 13.07 0.77 9.11
N THR A 217 11.74 0.89 9.09
CA THR A 217 11.08 2.07 9.68
C THR A 217 11.29 2.17 11.19
N GLN A 218 11.41 1.05 11.90
CA GLN A 218 11.71 1.04 13.32
C GLN A 218 13.15 1.56 13.60
N ILE A 219 14.13 1.14 12.80
CA ILE A 219 15.51 1.64 12.87
C ILE A 219 15.55 3.15 12.63
N LEU A 220 14.85 3.64 11.61
CA LEU A 220 14.75 5.09 11.34
C LEU A 220 14.09 5.87 12.48
N ARG A 221 13.10 5.29 13.15
CA ARG A 221 12.48 5.87 14.32
C ARG A 221 13.47 6.02 15.48
N GLU A 222 14.25 4.99 15.74
CA GLU A 222 15.29 5.02 16.79
C GLU A 222 16.37 6.06 16.47
N TYR A 223 16.82 6.12 15.21
CA TYR A 223 17.75 7.15 14.76
C TYR A 223 17.18 8.57 14.95
N ALA A 224 15.95 8.82 14.56
CA ALA A 224 15.29 10.11 14.77
C ALA A 224 15.12 10.47 16.27
N MET A 225 15.02 9.49 17.17
CA MET A 225 15.00 9.72 18.62
C MET A 225 16.40 10.11 19.13
N GLN A 226 17.45 9.42 18.69
CA GLN A 226 18.83 9.75 19.05
C GLN A 226 19.22 11.17 18.64
N VAL A 227 18.85 11.58 17.41
CA VAL A 227 19.06 12.97 16.95
C VAL A 227 18.31 13.99 17.79
N GLN A 228 17.11 13.66 18.27
CA GLN A 228 16.39 14.53 19.21
C GLN A 228 17.10 14.68 20.54
N ASP A 229 17.68 13.61 21.08
CA ASP A 229 18.42 13.62 22.34
C ASP A 229 19.69 14.47 22.22
N VAL A 230 20.42 14.37 21.09
CA VAL A 230 21.56 15.24 20.78
C VAL A 230 21.14 16.72 20.80
N TYR A 231 20.04 17.06 20.11
CA TYR A 231 19.53 18.43 20.08
C TYR A 231 19.19 18.98 21.48
N GLN A 232 18.57 18.16 22.33
CA GLN A 232 18.28 18.56 23.72
C GLN A 232 19.56 18.83 24.52
N SER A 233 20.56 17.96 24.37
CA SER A 233 21.84 18.13 25.03
C SER A 233 22.56 19.42 24.60
N GLU A 234 22.55 19.77 23.34
CA GLU A 234 23.12 21.03 22.83
C GLU A 234 22.40 22.26 23.42
N ILE A 235 21.08 22.24 23.52
CA ILE A 235 20.32 23.33 24.16
C ILE A 235 20.74 23.50 25.63
N GLU A 236 20.88 22.42 26.39
CA GLU A 236 21.26 22.46 27.80
C GLU A 236 22.69 23.04 27.98
N ILE A 237 23.63 22.67 27.12
CA ILE A 237 24.97 23.20 27.10
C ILE A 237 24.95 24.72 26.88
N HIS A 238 24.23 25.19 25.84
CA HIS A 238 24.12 26.60 25.53
C HIS A 238 23.46 27.42 26.65
N GLN A 239 22.43 26.86 27.31
CA GLN A 239 21.80 27.53 28.46
C GLN A 239 22.75 27.66 29.66
N ASN A 240 23.61 26.67 29.88
CA ASN A 240 24.58 26.72 30.96
C ASN A 240 25.73 27.68 30.67
N ASP A 241 26.14 27.84 29.42
CA ASP A 241 27.22 28.77 29.03
C ASP A 241 26.80 30.25 29.07
N VAL A 242 25.52 30.53 29.09
CA VAL A 242 24.95 31.90 29.16
C VAL A 242 24.64 32.35 30.59
N MET A 243 24.65 31.45 31.57
CA MET A 243 24.49 31.78 32.99
C MET A 243 25.83 32.02 33.66
#